data_602bfb4d89a759b42ee71f01f3ce6e7c
#
_entry.id   602bfb4d89a759b42ee71f01f3ce6e7c
#
_cell.length_a   1.000
_cell.length_b   1.000
_cell.length_c   1.000
_cell.angle_alpha   90.00
_cell.angle_beta   90.00
_cell.angle_gamma   90.00
#
_symmetry.space_group_name_H-M   'P 1'
#
loop_
_entity.id
_entity.type
_entity.pdbx_description
1 polymer ?
#
loop_
_entity_poly.entity_id
_entity_poly.type
_entity_poly.pdbx_seq_one_letter_code
_entity_poly.pdbx_strand_id
1 'polypeptide(L)'
;MADLDLLQTAIKRHWSRVPSKKAQGYVNAFSAAERRGTKISAKVVGNHGTYTVSIQVEEQGLRSACSCYIGKHGYCHHCEALAITFLADPSKFKAVKSKQVKDVHDLTDVRAYLDSVTLDALLTQLKAKGITQKAFAEQIGMNTRHLAAIKSSELRNHYFNELGATKLACLWMLEYLGKAKGKAQ
;
A
#
# COMPACT_ATOMS: atom_id res chain seq x y z
N MET A 1 12.83 -13.56 6.42
CA MET A 1 13.77 -13.72 5.29
C MET A 1 12.99 -13.94 3.99
N ALA A 2 12.01 -14.85 3.93
CA ALA A 2 11.24 -15.13 2.71
C ALA A 2 10.67 -13.90 1.97
N ASP A 3 10.06 -12.93 2.68
CA ASP A 3 9.48 -11.72 2.06
C ASP A 3 10.53 -10.80 1.44
N LEU A 4 11.72 -10.71 2.02
CA LEU A 4 12.82 -9.90 1.50
C LEU A 4 13.34 -10.49 0.19
N ASP A 5 13.60 -11.79 0.18
CA ASP A 5 14.14 -12.50 -0.98
C ASP A 5 13.13 -12.49 -2.15
N LEU A 6 11.83 -12.67 -1.83
CA LEU A 6 10.75 -12.58 -2.80
C LEU A 6 10.69 -11.19 -3.44
N LEU A 7 10.75 -10.14 -2.61
CA LEU A 7 10.72 -8.76 -3.07
C LEU A 7 11.93 -8.42 -3.95
N GLN A 8 13.14 -8.78 -3.52
CA GLN A 8 14.36 -8.56 -4.30
C GLN A 8 14.32 -9.30 -5.64
N THR A 9 13.87 -10.55 -5.65
CA THR A 9 13.77 -11.36 -6.87
C THR A 9 12.77 -10.74 -7.84
N ALA A 10 11.60 -10.35 -7.36
CA ALA A 10 10.56 -9.72 -8.17
C ALA A 10 11.04 -8.37 -8.76
N ILE A 11 11.71 -7.55 -7.96
CA ILE A 11 12.27 -6.27 -8.41
C ILE A 11 13.34 -6.48 -9.48
N LYS A 12 14.30 -7.39 -9.27
CA LYS A 12 15.35 -7.71 -10.25
C LYS A 12 14.77 -8.18 -11.59
N ARG A 13 13.73 -9.00 -11.53
CA ARG A 13 13.05 -9.49 -12.73
C ARG A 13 12.32 -8.38 -13.48
N HIS A 14 11.67 -7.46 -12.76
CA HIS A 14 10.87 -6.40 -13.35
C HIS A 14 11.72 -5.27 -13.95
N TRP A 15 12.78 -4.86 -13.25
CA TRP A 15 13.76 -3.87 -13.70
C TRP A 15 15.10 -4.53 -14.05
N SER A 16 15.08 -5.40 -15.05
CA SER A 16 16.28 -6.11 -15.52
C SER A 16 17.15 -5.29 -16.48
N ARG A 17 16.67 -4.12 -16.93
CA ARG A 17 17.38 -3.26 -17.89
C ARG A 17 18.23 -2.21 -17.18
N VAL A 18 19.17 -1.63 -17.95
CA VAL A 18 19.97 -0.49 -17.47
C VAL A 18 19.03 0.67 -17.11
N PRO A 19 19.20 1.27 -15.92
CA PRO A 19 18.37 2.36 -15.46
C PRO A 19 18.42 3.56 -16.38
N SER A 20 17.29 4.24 -16.55
CA SER A 20 17.22 5.49 -17.27
C SER A 20 18.07 6.58 -16.58
N LYS A 21 18.67 7.49 -17.38
CA LYS A 21 19.43 8.64 -16.81
C LYS A 21 18.63 9.44 -15.78
N LYS A 22 17.31 9.58 -16.00
CA LYS A 22 16.41 10.26 -15.06
C LYS A 22 16.26 9.47 -13.75
N ALA A 23 16.14 8.16 -13.80
CA ALA A 23 16.09 7.35 -12.60
C ALA A 23 17.40 7.40 -11.81
N GLN A 24 18.54 7.38 -12.48
CA GLN A 24 19.86 7.48 -11.84
C GLN A 24 20.00 8.75 -10.98
N GLY A 25 19.42 9.88 -11.41
CA GLY A 25 19.44 11.14 -10.64
C GLY A 25 18.67 11.08 -9.32
N TYR A 26 17.80 10.10 -9.12
CA TYR A 26 17.02 9.91 -7.89
C TYR A 26 17.49 8.72 -7.04
N VAL A 27 18.45 7.94 -7.52
CA VAL A 27 19.01 6.82 -6.73
C VAL A 27 19.63 7.37 -5.44
N ASN A 28 19.29 6.75 -4.30
CA ASN A 28 19.67 7.18 -2.96
C ASN A 28 19.11 8.53 -2.48
N ALA A 29 18.24 9.19 -3.23
CA ALA A 29 17.60 10.45 -2.84
C ALA A 29 16.31 10.27 -2.00
N PHE A 30 16.05 9.06 -1.53
CA PHE A 30 14.84 8.74 -0.80
C PHE A 30 14.96 8.98 0.71
N SER A 31 13.86 9.49 1.29
CA SER A 31 13.68 9.64 2.74
C SER A 31 12.48 8.81 3.22
N ALA A 32 12.35 8.63 4.54
CA ALA A 32 11.27 7.86 5.16
C ALA A 32 11.09 6.48 4.50
N ALA A 33 12.20 5.80 4.20
CA ALA A 33 12.19 4.51 3.53
C ALA A 33 11.77 3.40 4.51
N GLU A 34 10.71 2.68 4.17
CA GLU A 34 10.13 1.62 4.99
C GLU A 34 9.88 0.35 4.16
N ARG A 35 9.98 -0.80 4.84
CA ARG A 35 9.59 -2.11 4.30
C ARG A 35 8.57 -2.78 5.22
N ARG A 36 7.46 -3.23 4.63
CA ARG A 36 6.38 -3.98 5.30
C ARG A 36 6.10 -5.26 4.51
N GLY A 37 6.58 -6.39 4.99
CA GLY A 37 6.49 -7.65 4.24
C GLY A 37 7.10 -7.51 2.84
N THR A 38 6.28 -7.73 1.80
CA THR A 38 6.64 -7.63 0.38
C THR A 38 6.41 -6.23 -0.23
N LYS A 39 6.21 -5.20 0.60
CA LYS A 39 6.03 -3.81 0.15
C LYS A 39 7.18 -2.95 0.64
N ILE A 40 7.70 -2.10 -0.23
CA ILE A 40 8.57 -0.96 0.12
C ILE A 40 7.88 0.35 -0.23
N SER A 41 8.13 1.37 0.57
CA SER A 41 7.69 2.74 0.31
C SER A 41 8.73 3.73 0.80
N ALA A 42 8.81 4.88 0.12
CA ALA A 42 9.67 5.97 0.50
C ALA A 42 9.17 7.30 -0.07
N LYS A 43 9.74 8.40 0.38
CA LYS A 43 9.48 9.74 -0.15
C LYS A 43 10.69 10.23 -0.94
N VAL A 44 10.44 10.97 -2.01
CA VAL A 44 11.48 11.61 -2.84
C VAL A 44 11.05 13.01 -3.20
N VAL A 45 11.99 13.97 -3.14
CA VAL A 45 11.76 15.33 -3.61
C VAL A 45 11.98 15.35 -5.11
N GLY A 46 10.98 15.83 -5.84
CA GLY A 46 11.05 16.02 -7.29
C GLY A 46 10.70 17.46 -7.69
N ASN A 47 10.55 17.73 -8.98
CA ASN A 47 10.41 19.09 -9.51
C ASN A 47 9.16 19.86 -9.02
N HIS A 48 8.11 19.15 -8.62
CA HIS A 48 6.84 19.77 -8.21
C HIS A 48 6.43 19.38 -6.79
N GLY A 49 7.38 19.04 -5.94
CA GLY A 49 7.15 18.70 -4.53
C GLY A 49 7.64 17.31 -4.15
N THR A 50 7.22 16.86 -2.97
CA THR A 50 7.60 15.55 -2.43
C THR A 50 6.61 14.49 -2.89
N TYR A 51 7.12 13.42 -3.48
CA TYR A 51 6.33 12.29 -3.94
C TYR A 51 6.47 11.09 -3.01
N THR A 52 5.37 10.39 -2.80
CA THR A 52 5.37 9.05 -2.20
C THR A 52 5.51 8.02 -3.30
N VAL A 53 6.48 7.12 -3.14
CA VAL A 53 6.76 6.04 -4.10
C VAL A 53 6.63 4.71 -3.38
N SER A 54 6.01 3.72 -4.01
CA SER A 54 5.87 2.38 -3.45
C SER A 54 6.02 1.29 -4.51
N ILE A 55 6.52 0.15 -4.07
CA ILE A 55 6.64 -1.08 -4.85
C ILE A 55 6.13 -2.21 -3.96
N GLN A 56 5.29 -3.09 -4.51
CA GLN A 56 4.69 -4.22 -3.81
C GLN A 56 4.65 -5.45 -4.68
N VAL A 57 4.94 -6.63 -4.12
CA VAL A 57 4.67 -7.92 -4.75
C VAL A 57 3.28 -8.38 -4.36
N GLU A 58 2.47 -8.70 -5.36
CA GLU A 58 1.12 -9.25 -5.24
C GLU A 58 1.06 -10.61 -5.94
N GLU A 59 -0.05 -11.35 -5.79
CA GLU A 59 -0.24 -12.65 -6.47
C GLU A 59 -0.08 -12.55 -8.00
N GLN A 60 -0.51 -11.43 -8.58
CA GLN A 60 -0.44 -11.17 -10.03
C GLN A 60 0.91 -10.61 -10.49
N GLY A 61 1.88 -10.46 -9.59
CA GLY A 61 3.21 -9.95 -9.90
C GLY A 61 3.57 -8.67 -9.14
N LEU A 62 4.54 -7.93 -9.67
CA LEU A 62 5.02 -6.71 -9.03
C LEU A 62 4.21 -5.49 -9.50
N ARG A 63 3.74 -4.69 -8.53
CA ARG A 63 3.11 -3.39 -8.77
C ARG A 63 3.96 -2.26 -8.23
N SER A 64 4.01 -1.17 -8.96
CA SER A 64 4.67 0.07 -8.53
C SER A 64 3.73 1.26 -8.67
N ALA A 65 3.91 2.26 -7.83
CA ALA A 65 3.13 3.49 -7.86
C ALA A 65 3.92 4.67 -7.34
N CYS A 66 3.60 5.84 -7.87
CA CYS A 66 4.16 7.10 -7.42
C CYS A 66 3.08 8.18 -7.48
N SER A 67 3.07 9.10 -6.51
CA SER A 67 2.14 10.24 -6.49
C SER A 67 2.48 11.34 -7.50
N CYS A 68 3.57 11.23 -8.26
CA CYS A 68 3.87 12.15 -9.35
C CYS A 68 2.88 12.02 -10.53
N TYR A 69 2.84 13.02 -11.40
CA TYR A 69 1.91 13.04 -12.53
C TYR A 69 2.02 11.80 -13.44
N ILE A 70 3.25 11.38 -13.78
CA ILE A 70 3.49 10.19 -14.62
C ILE A 70 3.19 8.90 -13.84
N GLY A 71 3.44 8.90 -12.53
CA GLY A 71 3.24 7.73 -11.66
C GLY A 71 1.80 7.26 -11.55
N LYS A 72 0.82 8.12 -11.87
CA LYS A 72 -0.60 7.73 -11.96
C LYS A 72 -0.89 6.66 -13.01
N HIS A 73 0.01 6.46 -13.96
CA HIS A 73 -0.09 5.43 -15.00
C HIS A 73 0.69 4.14 -14.68
N GLY A 74 1.25 4.03 -13.47
CA GLY A 74 1.93 2.82 -12.99
C GLY A 74 3.45 2.81 -13.19
N TYR A 75 4.01 3.64 -14.06
CA TYR A 75 5.44 3.65 -14.34
C TYR A 75 6.00 5.07 -14.33
N CYS A 76 7.06 5.29 -13.57
CA CYS A 76 7.84 6.50 -13.64
C CYS A 76 9.28 6.23 -13.18
N HIS A 77 10.20 7.14 -13.50
CA HIS A 77 11.60 7.05 -13.10
C HIS A 77 11.82 7.03 -11.56
N HIS A 78 10.89 7.55 -10.77
CA HIS A 78 10.96 7.45 -9.31
C HIS A 78 10.75 6.01 -8.82
N CYS A 79 9.85 5.24 -9.45
CA CYS A 79 9.66 3.82 -9.11
C CYS A 79 10.92 3.01 -9.45
N GLU A 80 11.51 3.25 -10.62
CA GLU A 80 12.76 2.62 -11.04
C GLU A 80 13.91 2.98 -10.08
N ALA A 81 14.05 4.26 -9.71
CA ALA A 81 15.06 4.71 -8.76
C ALA A 81 14.89 4.08 -7.37
N LEU A 82 13.63 3.96 -6.88
CA LEU A 82 13.34 3.28 -5.62
C LEU A 82 13.76 1.81 -5.64
N ALA A 83 13.46 1.11 -6.74
CA ALA A 83 13.87 -0.28 -6.97
C ALA A 83 15.38 -0.45 -6.87
N ILE A 84 16.13 0.41 -7.57
CA ILE A 84 17.61 0.38 -7.57
C ILE A 84 18.16 0.68 -6.18
N THR A 85 17.64 1.73 -5.52
CA THR A 85 18.05 2.09 -4.15
C THR A 85 17.85 0.93 -3.19
N PHE A 86 16.71 0.23 -3.28
CA PHE A 86 16.44 -0.93 -2.44
C PHE A 86 17.35 -2.11 -2.75
N LEU A 87 17.61 -2.41 -4.02
CA LEU A 87 18.49 -3.51 -4.41
C LEU A 87 19.94 -3.26 -4.01
N ALA A 88 20.38 -2.00 -4.05
CA ALA A 88 21.74 -1.62 -3.65
C ALA A 88 21.95 -1.77 -2.13
N ASP A 89 20.95 -1.37 -1.34
CA ASP A 89 21.04 -1.46 0.12
C ASP A 89 19.64 -1.60 0.76
N PRO A 90 19.14 -2.83 0.93
CA PRO A 90 17.86 -3.08 1.60
C PRO A 90 17.82 -2.64 3.06
N SER A 91 18.98 -2.49 3.73
CA SER A 91 19.05 -2.12 5.15
C SER A 91 18.63 -0.67 5.40
N LYS A 92 18.69 0.19 4.39
CA LYS A 92 18.17 1.57 4.45
C LYS A 92 16.65 1.63 4.63
N PHE A 93 15.94 0.54 4.35
CA PHE A 93 14.50 0.46 4.50
C PHE A 93 14.13 -0.11 5.86
N LYS A 94 13.71 0.76 6.77
CA LYS A 94 13.28 0.36 8.12
C LYS A 94 12.21 -0.72 8.02
N ALA A 95 12.49 -1.89 8.55
CA ALA A 95 11.51 -2.97 8.65
C ALA A 95 10.43 -2.58 9.68
N VAL A 96 9.19 -2.45 9.21
CA VAL A 96 8.03 -2.14 10.04
C VAL A 96 7.14 -3.38 10.08
N LYS A 97 6.86 -3.88 11.28
CA LYS A 97 5.92 -4.99 11.47
C LYS A 97 4.51 -4.52 11.12
N SER A 98 3.76 -5.35 10.40
CA SER A 98 2.34 -5.12 10.20
C SER A 98 1.64 -5.26 11.55
N LYS A 99 0.92 -4.21 11.98
CA LYS A 99 0.07 -4.27 13.16
C LYS A 99 -1.16 -5.11 12.86
N GLN A 100 -1.63 -5.86 13.85
CA GLN A 100 -2.94 -6.52 13.80
C GLN A 100 -3.98 -5.64 14.50
N VAL A 101 -5.26 -5.87 14.23
CA VAL A 101 -6.35 -5.12 14.87
C VAL A 101 -6.24 -5.16 16.40
N LYS A 102 -5.87 -6.31 16.95
CA LYS A 102 -5.68 -6.49 18.41
C LYS A 102 -4.58 -5.61 19.03
N ASP A 103 -3.67 -5.07 18.20
CA ASP A 103 -2.55 -4.23 18.65
C ASP A 103 -2.89 -2.72 18.52
N VAL A 104 -4.17 -2.41 18.28
CA VAL A 104 -4.66 -1.03 18.13
C VAL A 104 -5.26 -0.57 19.45
N HIS A 105 -4.56 0.31 20.14
CA HIS A 105 -4.95 0.81 21.46
C HIS A 105 -5.23 2.31 21.49
N ASP A 106 -4.66 3.07 20.54
CA ASP A 106 -4.82 4.52 20.44
C ASP A 106 -4.89 5.00 18.98
N LEU A 107 -5.08 6.32 18.77
CA LEU A 107 -5.16 6.90 17.42
C LEU A 107 -3.88 6.75 16.60
N THR A 108 -2.71 6.72 17.24
CA THR A 108 -1.43 6.48 16.58
C THR A 108 -1.37 5.05 16.04
N ASP A 109 -1.87 4.12 16.84
CA ASP A 109 -1.96 2.71 16.46
C ASP A 109 -2.96 2.50 15.32
N VAL A 110 -4.12 3.17 15.35
CA VAL A 110 -5.09 3.16 14.24
C VAL A 110 -4.42 3.59 12.95
N ARG A 111 -3.70 4.71 12.97
CA ARG A 111 -3.00 5.21 11.78
C ARG A 111 -1.97 4.20 11.29
N ALA A 112 -1.13 3.69 12.17
CA ALA A 112 -0.10 2.70 11.82
C ALA A 112 -0.72 1.41 11.27
N TYR A 113 -1.85 0.96 11.82
CA TYR A 113 -2.59 -0.19 11.30
C TYR A 113 -3.15 0.08 9.90
N LEU A 114 -3.87 1.20 9.69
CA LEU A 114 -4.45 1.56 8.39
C LEU A 114 -3.37 1.72 7.30
N ASP A 115 -2.20 2.21 7.66
CA ASP A 115 -1.06 2.31 6.74
C ASP A 115 -0.43 0.93 6.42
N SER A 116 -0.63 -0.06 7.29
CA SER A 116 -0.09 -1.43 7.13
C SER A 116 -0.98 -2.38 6.36
N VAL A 117 -2.27 -2.09 6.25
CA VAL A 117 -3.26 -2.94 5.58
C VAL A 117 -3.75 -2.28 4.29
N THR A 118 -3.95 -3.07 3.23
CA THR A 118 -4.54 -2.55 1.99
C THR A 118 -6.07 -2.59 2.04
N LEU A 119 -6.71 -1.66 1.33
CA LEU A 119 -8.17 -1.68 1.18
C LEU A 119 -8.65 -2.99 0.52
N ASP A 120 -7.88 -3.52 -0.44
CA ASP A 120 -8.19 -4.81 -1.06
C ASP A 120 -8.18 -5.95 -0.06
N ALA A 121 -7.19 -6.00 0.85
CA ALA A 121 -7.14 -7.01 1.90
C ALA A 121 -8.34 -6.91 2.86
N LEU A 122 -8.74 -5.70 3.24
CA LEU A 122 -9.93 -5.49 4.10
C LEU A 122 -11.22 -5.91 3.40
N LEU A 123 -11.39 -5.55 2.13
CA LEU A 123 -12.56 -5.95 1.34
C LEU A 123 -12.61 -7.48 1.12
N THR A 124 -11.46 -8.13 0.98
CA THR A 124 -11.36 -9.59 0.91
C THR A 124 -11.81 -10.24 2.23
N GLN A 125 -11.41 -9.68 3.37
CA GLN A 125 -11.88 -10.15 4.68
C GLN A 125 -13.39 -9.95 4.86
N LEU A 126 -13.96 -8.82 4.41
CA LEU A 126 -15.41 -8.60 4.41
C LEU A 126 -16.14 -9.62 3.53
N LYS A 127 -15.59 -9.91 2.34
CA LYS A 127 -16.15 -10.94 1.44
C LYS A 127 -16.14 -12.33 2.09
N ALA A 128 -15.09 -12.69 2.81
CA ALA A 128 -15.04 -13.95 3.57
C ALA A 128 -16.09 -14.02 4.67
N LYS A 129 -16.59 -12.87 5.16
CA LYS A 129 -17.72 -12.78 6.11
C LYS A 129 -19.08 -12.60 5.42
N GLY A 130 -19.17 -12.75 4.10
CA GLY A 130 -20.40 -12.68 3.31
C GLY A 130 -20.81 -11.28 2.85
N ILE A 131 -19.96 -10.25 3.07
CA ILE A 131 -20.25 -8.88 2.63
C ILE A 131 -19.55 -8.60 1.30
N THR A 132 -20.33 -8.41 0.24
CA THR A 132 -19.81 -8.04 -1.07
C THR A 132 -19.33 -6.59 -1.11
N GLN A 133 -18.42 -6.25 -2.03
CA GLN A 133 -17.97 -4.87 -2.23
C GLN A 133 -19.15 -3.92 -2.56
N LYS A 134 -20.15 -4.40 -3.32
CA LYS A 134 -21.35 -3.65 -3.63
C LYS A 134 -22.15 -3.33 -2.37
N ALA A 135 -22.49 -4.36 -1.58
CA ALA A 135 -23.23 -4.18 -0.35
C ALA A 135 -22.49 -3.26 0.65
N PHE A 136 -21.16 -3.43 0.78
CA PHE A 136 -20.36 -2.55 1.62
C PHE A 136 -20.43 -1.08 1.15
N ALA A 137 -20.23 -0.82 -0.16
CA ALA A 137 -20.29 0.53 -0.71
C ALA A 137 -21.66 1.17 -0.46
N GLU A 138 -22.75 0.46 -0.73
CA GLU A 138 -24.13 0.93 -0.51
C GLU A 138 -24.37 1.30 0.97
N GLN A 139 -23.91 0.47 1.90
CA GLN A 139 -24.10 0.71 3.35
C GLN A 139 -23.33 1.92 3.90
N ILE A 140 -22.18 2.25 3.31
CA ILE A 140 -21.43 3.46 3.70
C ILE A 140 -21.79 4.68 2.83
N GLY A 141 -22.84 4.60 2.01
CA GLY A 141 -23.29 5.70 1.13
C GLY A 141 -22.32 6.00 -0.02
N MET A 142 -21.51 5.04 -0.43
CA MET A 142 -20.50 5.21 -1.49
C MET A 142 -20.93 4.51 -2.78
N ASN A 143 -20.65 5.16 -3.93
CA ASN A 143 -20.83 4.49 -5.22
C ASN A 143 -19.79 3.38 -5.39
N THR A 144 -20.21 2.21 -5.88
CA THR A 144 -19.33 1.05 -6.10
C THR A 144 -18.16 1.35 -7.05
N ARG A 145 -18.38 2.18 -8.08
CA ARG A 145 -17.33 2.61 -9.00
C ARG A 145 -16.29 3.47 -8.28
N HIS A 146 -16.75 4.33 -7.37
CA HIS A 146 -15.85 5.16 -6.56
C HIS A 146 -15.01 4.30 -5.60
N LEU A 147 -15.60 3.33 -4.93
CA LEU A 147 -14.87 2.35 -4.12
C LEU A 147 -13.78 1.61 -4.93
N ALA A 148 -14.11 1.16 -6.15
CA ALA A 148 -13.15 0.53 -7.04
C ALA A 148 -12.01 1.48 -7.44
N ALA A 149 -12.32 2.77 -7.69
CA ALA A 149 -11.32 3.79 -7.99
C ALA A 149 -10.38 4.05 -6.81
N ILE A 150 -10.89 4.17 -5.58
CA ILE A 150 -10.09 4.31 -4.36
C ILE A 150 -9.15 3.09 -4.22
N LYS A 151 -9.69 1.88 -4.33
CA LYS A 151 -8.91 0.64 -4.25
C LYS A 151 -7.77 0.60 -5.29
N SER A 152 -8.07 0.89 -6.56
CA SER A 152 -7.08 0.86 -7.64
C SER A 152 -6.03 1.96 -7.51
N SER A 153 -6.34 3.04 -6.83
CA SER A 153 -5.47 4.21 -6.64
C SER A 153 -4.75 4.22 -5.30
N GLU A 154 -4.97 3.23 -4.46
CA GLU A 154 -4.39 3.16 -3.11
C GLU A 154 -2.86 3.27 -3.13
N LEU A 155 -2.18 2.54 -4.00
CA LEU A 155 -0.72 2.59 -4.10
C LEU A 155 -0.20 3.95 -4.57
N ARG A 156 -1.01 4.72 -5.29
CA ARG A 156 -0.66 6.06 -5.79
C ARG A 156 -0.92 7.15 -4.78
N ASN A 157 -1.47 6.79 -3.62
CA ASN A 157 -1.89 7.74 -2.59
C ASN A 157 -2.85 8.83 -3.14
N HIS A 158 -3.63 8.48 -4.16
CA HIS A 158 -4.77 9.27 -4.62
C HIS A 158 -5.94 9.01 -3.67
N TYR A 159 -6.86 9.95 -3.54
CA TYR A 159 -7.99 9.84 -2.60
C TYR A 159 -7.56 9.58 -1.16
N PHE A 160 -6.54 10.27 -0.70
CA PHE A 160 -5.93 10.04 0.62
C PHE A 160 -6.95 10.09 1.78
N ASN A 161 -7.86 11.06 1.76
CA ASN A 161 -8.88 11.21 2.81
C ASN A 161 -9.93 10.11 2.72
N GLU A 162 -10.46 9.85 1.53
CA GLU A 162 -11.47 8.83 1.28
C GLU A 162 -10.93 7.42 1.55
N LEU A 163 -9.68 7.17 1.21
CA LEU A 163 -9.02 5.89 1.48
C LEU A 163 -8.98 5.60 2.98
N GLY A 164 -8.55 6.56 3.78
CA GLY A 164 -8.50 6.44 5.24
C GLY A 164 -9.87 6.15 5.85
N ALA A 165 -10.88 6.94 5.49
CA ALA A 165 -12.25 6.76 5.95
C ALA A 165 -12.83 5.40 5.51
N THR A 166 -12.57 4.98 4.27
CA THR A 166 -13.05 3.70 3.74
C THR A 166 -12.42 2.52 4.46
N LYS A 167 -11.12 2.56 4.74
CA LYS A 167 -10.44 1.53 5.53
C LYS A 167 -10.96 1.48 6.96
N LEU A 168 -11.22 2.64 7.58
CA LEU A 168 -11.79 2.71 8.91
C LEU A 168 -13.20 2.11 8.96
N ALA A 169 -14.04 2.37 7.93
CA ALA A 169 -15.35 1.74 7.81
C ALA A 169 -15.23 0.21 7.66
N CYS A 170 -14.30 -0.29 6.85
CA CYS A 170 -14.02 -1.73 6.75
C CYS A 170 -13.64 -2.32 8.11
N LEU A 171 -12.73 -1.65 8.83
CA LEU A 171 -12.27 -2.09 10.14
C LEU A 171 -13.42 -2.16 11.14
N TRP A 172 -14.25 -1.11 11.20
CA TRP A 172 -15.42 -1.07 12.07
C TRP A 172 -16.41 -2.21 11.77
N MET A 173 -16.70 -2.46 10.51
CA MET A 173 -17.57 -3.56 10.08
C MET A 173 -17.00 -4.93 10.49
N LEU A 174 -15.70 -5.15 10.32
CA LEU A 174 -15.04 -6.40 10.70
C LEU A 174 -15.13 -6.65 12.21
N GLU A 175 -14.94 -5.62 13.02
CA GLU A 175 -15.06 -5.66 14.48
C GLU A 175 -16.50 -5.88 14.93
N TYR A 176 -17.46 -5.17 14.33
CA TYR A 176 -18.89 -5.33 14.63
C TYR A 176 -19.37 -6.76 14.37
N LEU A 177 -19.03 -7.32 13.22
CA LEU A 177 -19.39 -8.69 12.86
C LEU A 177 -18.70 -9.75 13.76
N GLY A 178 -17.49 -9.44 14.22
CA GLY A 178 -16.78 -10.27 15.19
C GLY A 178 -17.54 -10.36 16.52
N LYS A 179 -18.03 -9.23 17.02
CA LYS A 179 -18.78 -9.15 18.29
C LYS A 179 -20.20 -9.73 18.20
N ALA A 180 -20.87 -9.59 17.05
CA ALA A 180 -22.22 -10.12 16.86
C ALA A 180 -22.25 -11.65 16.94
N LYS A 181 -21.23 -12.33 16.43
CA LYS A 181 -21.11 -13.81 16.50
C LYS A 181 -20.75 -14.32 17.90
N GLY A 182 -20.04 -13.54 18.70
CA GLY A 182 -19.69 -13.90 20.08
C GLY A 182 -20.82 -13.75 21.10
N LYS A 183 -21.94 -13.12 20.74
CA LYS A 183 -23.15 -12.99 21.60
C LYS A 183 -24.22 -14.06 21.31
N ALA A 184 -24.01 -14.87 20.28
CA ALA A 184 -24.96 -15.92 19.87
C ALA A 184 -24.54 -17.34 20.38
N GLN A 185 -23.54 -17.41 21.25
CA GLN A 185 -23.15 -18.58 22.04
C GLN A 185 -23.45 -18.33 23.51
#